data_2c75bc51bf459c3db211a451c4351f5e
#
_entry.id   2c75bc51bf459c3db211a451c4351f5e
#
_cell.length_a   1.000
_cell.length_b   1.000
_cell.length_c   1.000
_cell.angle_alpha   90.00
_cell.angle_beta   90.00
_cell.angle_gamma   90.00
#
_symmetry.space_group_name_H-M   'P 1'
#
loop_
_entity.id
_entity.type
_entity.pdbx_description
1 polymer ?
#
loop_
_entity_poly.entity_id
_entity_poly.type
_entity_poly.pdbx_seq_one_letter_code
_entity_poly.pdbx_strand_id
1 'polypeptide(L)'
;MIELVGFDGDDTLWHSEGYYQHAGAEFERIVGAWIDLADAEARARLHAVERRNLELFGYGAKGMSLSMVEAAIELSGGRIVAAGIHRTVVLGKGIPPDPVEVLPGMREAVEAVAARHRVVLITKGDLFHQEAKVARSGLGDLFQRIEIVSEKS
;
A
#
# COMPACT_ATOMS: atom_id res chain seq x y z
N MET A 1 -26.97 21.17 5.73
CA MET A 1 -27.28 19.79 5.31
C MET A 1 -26.06 19.20 4.63
N ILE A 2 -25.71 17.97 4.96
CA ILE A 2 -24.60 17.25 4.29
C ILE A 2 -25.12 16.76 2.93
N GLU A 3 -24.46 17.17 1.87
CA GLU A 3 -24.83 16.79 0.48
C GLU A 3 -23.90 15.73 -0.10
N LEU A 4 -22.66 15.70 0.38
CA LEU A 4 -21.60 14.82 -0.12
C LEU A 4 -20.89 14.13 1.02
N VAL A 5 -20.67 12.82 0.88
CA VAL A 5 -19.92 12.01 1.83
C VAL A 5 -18.77 11.34 1.11
N GLY A 6 -17.56 11.51 1.63
CA GLY A 6 -16.35 10.86 1.12
C GLY A 6 -16.00 9.64 1.96
N PHE A 7 -15.65 8.53 1.29
CA PHE A 7 -15.14 7.32 1.92
C PHE A 7 -13.66 7.13 1.58
N ASP A 8 -12.89 6.70 2.57
CA ASP A 8 -11.55 6.15 2.35
C ASP A 8 -11.65 4.68 1.89
N GLY A 9 -10.62 4.17 1.23
CA GLY A 9 -10.60 2.81 0.70
C GLY A 9 -9.86 1.82 1.59
N ASP A 10 -8.53 1.82 1.50
CA ASP A 10 -7.66 0.84 2.17
C ASP A 10 -7.90 0.82 3.70
N ASP A 11 -8.17 -0.36 4.24
CA ASP A 11 -8.47 -0.62 5.66
C ASP A 11 -9.66 0.15 6.24
N THR A 12 -10.48 0.74 5.38
CA THR A 12 -11.77 1.34 5.70
C THR A 12 -12.90 0.55 5.04
N LEU A 13 -12.84 0.35 3.73
CA LEU A 13 -13.82 -0.44 2.97
C LEU A 13 -13.36 -1.88 2.76
N TRP A 14 -12.05 -2.09 2.67
CA TRP A 14 -11.41 -3.40 2.46
C TRP A 14 -10.07 -3.50 3.18
N HIS A 15 -9.61 -4.73 3.41
CA HIS A 15 -8.30 -5.01 4.00
C HIS A 15 -7.19 -4.88 2.97
N SER A 16 -6.08 -4.23 3.32
CA SER A 16 -4.84 -4.18 2.53
C SER A 16 -3.56 -4.17 3.36
N GLU A 17 -3.58 -3.67 4.59
CA GLU A 17 -2.40 -3.50 5.45
C GLU A 17 -1.63 -4.81 5.70
N GLY A 18 -2.33 -5.94 5.84
CA GLY A 18 -1.71 -7.23 6.10
C GLY A 18 -0.70 -7.66 5.04
N TYR A 19 -0.91 -7.31 3.78
CA TYR A 19 0.02 -7.62 2.69
C TYR A 19 1.31 -6.82 2.79
N TYR A 20 1.21 -5.54 3.16
CA TYR A 20 2.36 -4.67 3.35
C TYR A 20 3.19 -5.11 4.56
N GLN A 21 2.54 -5.46 5.66
CA GLN A 21 3.20 -5.98 6.86
C GLN A 21 3.93 -7.29 6.58
N HIS A 22 3.30 -8.21 5.86
CA HIS A 22 3.92 -9.48 5.46
C HIS A 22 5.14 -9.26 4.58
N ALA A 23 5.03 -8.42 3.56
CA ALA A 23 6.15 -8.09 2.67
C ALA A 23 7.29 -7.43 3.45
N GLY A 24 7.00 -6.54 4.38
CA GLY A 24 8.00 -5.91 5.25
C GLY A 24 8.74 -6.92 6.13
N ALA A 25 8.02 -7.85 6.74
CA ALA A 25 8.62 -8.90 7.57
C ALA A 25 9.51 -9.84 6.75
N GLU A 26 9.08 -10.24 5.56
CA GLU A 26 9.88 -11.07 4.65
C GLU A 26 11.11 -10.31 4.13
N PHE A 27 10.96 -9.02 3.82
CA PHE A 27 12.08 -8.15 3.44
C PHE A 27 13.15 -8.10 4.55
N GLU A 28 12.76 -7.88 5.79
CA GLU A 28 13.68 -7.88 6.93
C GLU A 28 14.43 -9.20 7.06
N ARG A 29 13.76 -10.30 6.76
CA ARG A 29 14.37 -11.62 6.78
C ARG A 29 15.41 -11.81 5.68
N ILE A 30 15.14 -11.27 4.49
CA ILE A 30 16.09 -11.28 3.37
C ILE A 30 17.35 -10.48 3.70
N VAL A 31 17.19 -9.24 4.15
CA VAL A 31 18.34 -8.37 4.44
C VAL A 31 19.07 -8.76 5.73
N GLY A 32 18.42 -9.48 6.62
CA GLY A 32 18.99 -9.97 7.86
C GLY A 32 20.23 -10.84 7.69
N ALA A 33 20.47 -11.39 6.49
CA ALA A 33 21.70 -12.09 6.16
C ALA A 33 22.93 -11.16 6.08
N TRP A 34 22.74 -9.87 5.92
CA TRP A 34 23.82 -8.88 5.74
C TRP A 34 23.86 -7.80 6.82
N ILE A 35 22.75 -7.56 7.52
CA ILE A 35 22.64 -6.51 8.51
C ILE A 35 21.68 -6.91 9.63
N ASP A 36 22.00 -6.49 10.85
CA ASP A 36 21.11 -6.68 12.01
C ASP A 36 20.14 -5.49 12.12
N LEU A 37 18.88 -5.72 11.81
CA LEU A 37 17.82 -4.70 11.92
C LEU A 37 17.30 -4.52 13.36
N ALA A 38 17.82 -5.28 14.34
CA ALA A 38 17.65 -4.95 15.74
C ALA A 38 18.52 -3.76 16.15
N ASP A 39 19.60 -3.47 15.40
CA ASP A 39 20.40 -2.27 15.56
C ASP A 39 19.61 -1.02 15.19
N ALA A 40 19.57 -0.05 16.10
CA ALA A 40 18.80 1.19 15.93
C ALA A 40 19.28 2.04 14.75
N GLU A 41 20.59 2.04 14.47
CA GLU A 41 21.14 2.78 13.32
C GLU A 41 20.72 2.16 11.99
N ALA A 42 20.77 0.83 11.86
CA ALA A 42 20.32 0.12 10.69
C ALA A 42 18.82 0.36 10.44
N ARG A 43 18.02 0.31 11.49
CA ARG A 43 16.59 0.60 11.41
C ARG A 43 16.31 2.03 11.00
N ALA A 44 17.05 2.99 11.51
CA ALA A 44 16.93 4.41 11.13
C ALA A 44 17.29 4.63 9.66
N ARG A 45 18.30 3.93 9.14
CA ARG A 45 18.67 3.98 7.72
C ARG A 45 17.57 3.41 6.82
N LEU A 46 16.96 2.29 7.21
CA LEU A 46 15.82 1.72 6.49
C LEU A 46 14.68 2.73 6.40
N HIS A 47 14.28 3.32 7.52
CA HIS A 47 13.22 4.32 7.53
C HIS A 47 13.57 5.58 6.73
N ALA A 48 14.85 5.94 6.65
CA ALA A 48 15.28 7.07 5.82
C ALA A 48 15.07 6.79 4.32
N VAL A 49 15.37 5.58 3.86
CA VAL A 49 15.12 5.16 2.48
C VAL A 49 13.62 5.16 2.18
N GLU A 50 12.84 4.55 3.05
CA GLU A 50 11.38 4.48 2.90
C GLU A 50 10.76 5.89 2.80
N ARG A 51 11.14 6.79 3.67
CA ARG A 51 10.63 8.16 3.72
C ARG A 51 10.99 8.96 2.48
N ARG A 52 12.25 8.88 2.04
CA ARG A 52 12.74 9.53 0.82
C ARG A 52 11.97 9.05 -0.41
N ASN A 53 11.73 7.77 -0.51
CA ASN A 53 11.04 7.17 -1.63
C ASN A 53 9.53 7.38 -1.60
N LEU A 54 8.95 7.54 -0.42
CA LEU A 54 7.56 7.93 -0.27
C LEU A 54 7.28 9.30 -0.91
N GLU A 55 8.20 10.24 -0.73
CA GLU A 55 8.10 11.56 -1.35
C GLU A 55 8.18 11.51 -2.89
N LEU A 56 8.99 10.59 -3.43
CA LEU A 56 9.22 10.46 -4.87
C LEU A 56 8.17 9.60 -5.57
N PHE A 57 7.80 8.48 -4.99
CA PHE A 57 6.98 7.45 -5.63
C PHE A 57 5.57 7.35 -5.04
N GLY A 58 5.30 8.02 -3.92
CA GLY A 58 4.01 7.93 -3.25
C GLY A 58 3.79 6.59 -2.53
N TYR A 59 2.57 6.43 -2.06
CA TYR A 59 2.14 5.21 -1.38
C TYR A 59 1.80 4.11 -2.39
N GLY A 60 1.88 2.87 -1.96
CA GLY A 60 1.46 1.71 -2.73
C GLY A 60 2.56 0.68 -2.98
N ALA A 61 2.19 -0.41 -3.64
CA ALA A 61 3.06 -1.55 -3.84
C ALA A 61 4.29 -1.24 -4.71
N LYS A 62 4.14 -0.39 -5.73
CA LYS A 62 5.27 0.00 -6.59
C LYS A 62 6.31 0.79 -5.83
N GLY A 63 5.89 1.81 -5.08
CA GLY A 63 6.79 2.61 -4.25
C GLY A 63 7.47 1.77 -3.17
N MET A 64 6.74 0.89 -2.51
CA MET A 64 7.30 -0.04 -1.53
C MET A 64 8.33 -0.98 -2.16
N SER A 65 8.05 -1.52 -3.34
CA SER A 65 8.97 -2.42 -4.05
C SER A 65 10.29 -1.74 -4.38
N LEU A 66 10.24 -0.52 -4.89
CA LEU A 66 11.43 0.29 -5.19
C LEU A 66 12.22 0.61 -3.91
N SER A 67 11.53 0.96 -2.83
CA SER A 67 12.17 1.21 -1.52
C SER A 67 12.86 -0.03 -0.98
N MET A 68 12.23 -1.19 -1.06
CA MET A 68 12.82 -2.45 -0.60
C MET A 68 14.09 -2.80 -1.40
N VAL A 69 14.08 -2.65 -2.72
CA VAL A 69 15.26 -2.92 -3.55
C VAL A 69 16.40 -1.96 -3.20
N GLU A 70 16.13 -0.68 -3.13
CA GLU A 70 17.14 0.32 -2.78
C GLU A 70 17.69 0.12 -1.38
N ALA A 71 16.81 -0.12 -0.40
CA ALA A 71 17.21 -0.39 0.98
C ALA A 71 18.05 -1.65 1.11
N ALA A 72 17.71 -2.72 0.37
CA ALA A 72 18.49 -3.95 0.38
C ALA A 72 19.93 -3.72 -0.08
N ILE A 73 20.11 -2.92 -1.12
CA ILE A 73 21.44 -2.56 -1.64
C ILE A 73 22.18 -1.66 -0.65
N GLU A 74 21.54 -0.62 -0.17
CA GLU A 74 22.16 0.37 0.71
C GLU A 74 22.52 -0.22 2.07
N LEU A 75 21.59 -0.95 2.71
CA LEU A 75 21.82 -1.56 4.02
C LEU A 75 22.88 -2.66 3.99
N SER A 76 22.95 -3.44 2.92
CA SER A 76 23.98 -4.46 2.76
C SER A 76 25.35 -3.90 2.37
N GLY A 77 25.45 -2.58 2.12
CA GLY A 77 26.67 -1.96 1.58
C GLY A 77 27.03 -2.48 0.19
N GLY A 78 26.04 -2.81 -0.61
CA GLY A 78 26.20 -3.39 -1.94
C GLY A 78 26.58 -4.88 -1.94
N ARG A 79 26.57 -5.53 -0.79
CA ARG A 79 26.96 -6.96 -0.67
C ARG A 79 25.83 -7.93 -1.02
N ILE A 80 24.57 -7.46 -1.07
CA ILE A 80 23.46 -8.32 -1.46
C ILE A 80 23.67 -8.86 -2.87
N VAL A 81 23.47 -10.16 -3.04
CA VAL A 81 23.61 -10.82 -4.32
C VAL A 81 22.35 -10.66 -5.16
N ALA A 82 22.49 -10.83 -6.49
CA ALA A 82 21.37 -10.68 -7.42
C ALA A 82 20.15 -11.54 -7.05
N ALA A 83 20.36 -12.75 -6.53
CA ALA A 83 19.27 -13.60 -6.05
C ALA A 83 18.50 -12.99 -4.88
N GLY A 84 19.17 -12.28 -3.99
CA GLY A 84 18.54 -11.56 -2.88
C GLY A 84 17.72 -10.37 -3.38
N ILE A 85 18.25 -9.61 -4.33
CA ILE A 85 17.53 -8.51 -4.98
C ILE A 85 16.29 -9.06 -5.70
N HIS A 86 16.42 -10.16 -6.44
CA HIS A 86 15.30 -10.80 -7.11
C HIS A 86 14.20 -11.22 -6.13
N ARG A 87 14.55 -11.81 -4.98
CA ARG A 87 13.56 -12.15 -3.94
C ARG A 87 12.81 -10.91 -3.45
N THR A 88 13.49 -9.78 -3.33
CA THR A 88 12.88 -8.50 -2.94
C THR A 88 11.87 -8.02 -3.99
N VAL A 89 12.21 -8.15 -5.28
CA VAL A 89 11.28 -7.84 -6.39
C VAL A 89 10.05 -8.76 -6.34
N VAL A 90 10.25 -10.06 -6.08
CA VAL A 90 9.15 -11.04 -5.96
C VAL A 90 8.22 -10.69 -4.81
N LEU A 91 8.74 -10.20 -3.68
CA LEU A 91 7.91 -9.71 -2.59
C LEU A 91 6.98 -8.57 -3.05
N GLY A 92 7.52 -7.60 -3.77
CA GLY A 92 6.73 -6.50 -4.32
C GLY A 92 5.65 -6.97 -5.28
N LYS A 93 5.96 -7.93 -6.14
CA LYS A 93 4.98 -8.55 -7.04
C LYS A 93 3.91 -9.34 -6.30
N GLY A 94 4.22 -9.87 -5.14
CA GLY A 94 3.31 -10.62 -4.29
C GLY A 94 2.37 -9.74 -3.44
N ILE A 95 2.59 -8.43 -3.40
CA ILE A 95 1.60 -7.51 -2.84
C ILE A 95 0.47 -7.42 -3.87
N PRO A 96 -0.67 -8.08 -3.64
CA PRO A 96 -1.65 -8.14 -4.70
C PRO A 96 -2.27 -6.77 -4.94
N PRO A 97 -2.54 -6.41 -6.18
CA PRO A 97 -3.62 -5.48 -6.45
C PRO A 97 -4.94 -6.09 -5.98
N ASP A 98 -4.93 -7.36 -5.63
CA ASP A 98 -6.05 -8.25 -5.32
C ASP A 98 -5.66 -9.52 -4.58
N PRO A 99 -6.62 -10.20 -3.95
CA PRO A 99 -8.03 -9.88 -3.84
C PRO A 99 -8.30 -8.77 -2.82
N VAL A 100 -9.31 -7.99 -3.09
CA VAL A 100 -9.83 -7.01 -2.14
C VAL A 100 -10.92 -7.68 -1.31
N GLU A 101 -10.67 -7.85 -0.04
CA GLU A 101 -11.65 -8.36 0.90
C GLU A 101 -12.43 -7.20 1.53
N VAL A 102 -13.65 -6.99 1.06
CA VAL A 102 -14.53 -5.95 1.61
C VAL A 102 -14.86 -6.27 3.06
N LEU A 103 -14.70 -5.27 3.93
CA LEU A 103 -15.01 -5.43 5.35
C LEU A 103 -16.50 -5.74 5.54
N PRO A 104 -16.84 -6.62 6.51
CA PRO A 104 -18.24 -6.98 6.76
C PRO A 104 -19.11 -5.76 7.02
N GLY A 105 -20.28 -5.70 6.37
CA GLY A 105 -21.24 -4.62 6.52
C GLY A 105 -20.92 -3.33 5.77
N MET A 106 -19.78 -3.25 5.07
CA MET A 106 -19.39 -2.03 4.38
C MET A 106 -20.24 -1.73 3.16
N ARG A 107 -20.61 -2.74 2.39
CA ARG A 107 -21.50 -2.51 1.24
C ARG A 107 -22.83 -1.92 1.68
N GLU A 108 -23.44 -2.52 2.67
CA GLU A 108 -24.70 -2.06 3.23
C GLU A 108 -24.62 -0.66 3.83
N ALA A 109 -23.49 -0.35 4.50
CA ALA A 109 -23.25 0.98 5.06
C ALA A 109 -23.14 2.05 3.96
N VAL A 110 -22.39 1.77 2.90
CA VAL A 110 -22.24 2.69 1.76
C VAL A 110 -23.58 2.86 1.03
N GLU A 111 -24.32 1.78 0.80
CA GLU A 111 -25.65 1.83 0.20
C GLU A 111 -26.62 2.69 1.02
N ALA A 112 -26.60 2.57 2.34
CA ALA A 112 -27.44 3.36 3.22
C ALA A 112 -27.13 4.85 3.16
N VAL A 113 -25.85 5.22 3.06
CA VAL A 113 -25.41 6.61 2.88
C VAL A 113 -25.77 7.11 1.47
N ALA A 114 -25.53 6.29 0.44
CA ALA A 114 -25.83 6.63 -0.95
C ALA A 114 -27.31 6.87 -1.23
N ALA A 115 -28.18 6.27 -0.42
CA ALA A 115 -29.64 6.49 -0.52
C ALA A 115 -30.05 7.92 -0.15
N ARG A 116 -29.22 8.64 0.63
CA ARG A 116 -29.55 9.98 1.16
C ARG A 116 -28.56 11.07 0.75
N HIS A 117 -27.35 10.69 0.36
CA HIS A 117 -26.27 11.61 0.04
C HIS A 117 -25.56 11.16 -1.23
N ARG A 118 -24.91 12.11 -1.90
CA ARG A 118 -23.93 11.75 -2.93
C ARG A 118 -22.69 11.18 -2.24
N VAL A 119 -22.16 10.08 -2.76
CA VAL A 119 -20.96 9.44 -2.20
C VAL A 119 -19.81 9.45 -3.19
N VAL A 120 -18.62 9.73 -2.69
CA VAL A 120 -17.38 9.68 -3.44
C VAL A 120 -16.36 8.83 -2.69
N LEU A 121 -15.47 8.20 -3.43
CA LEU A 121 -14.31 7.51 -2.87
C LEU A 121 -13.10 8.43 -3.01
N ILE A 122 -12.36 8.63 -1.92
CA ILE A 122 -11.11 9.38 -1.90
C ILE A 122 -10.04 8.49 -1.29
N THR A 123 -9.12 8.01 -2.11
CA THR A 123 -8.08 7.08 -1.66
C THR A 123 -6.69 7.51 -2.14
N LYS A 124 -5.66 7.14 -1.37
CA LYS A 124 -4.25 7.38 -1.74
C LYS A 124 -3.69 6.16 -2.44
N GLY A 125 -2.75 6.38 -3.34
CA GLY A 125 -1.96 5.31 -3.92
C GLY A 125 -1.68 5.47 -5.40
N ASP A 126 -1.22 4.38 -5.98
CA ASP A 126 -1.02 4.26 -7.42
C ASP A 126 -2.37 4.13 -8.14
N LEU A 127 -2.58 4.96 -9.16
CA LEU A 127 -3.83 5.02 -9.90
C LEU A 127 -4.29 3.64 -10.40
N PHE A 128 -3.39 2.92 -11.05
CA PHE A 128 -3.70 1.60 -11.63
C PHE A 128 -4.12 0.59 -10.55
N HIS A 129 -3.38 0.53 -9.44
CA HIS A 129 -3.67 -0.39 -8.35
C HIS A 129 -4.98 -0.05 -7.64
N GLN A 130 -5.23 1.23 -7.40
CA GLN A 130 -6.46 1.65 -6.71
C GLN A 130 -7.70 1.48 -7.59
N GLU A 131 -7.60 1.74 -8.89
CA GLU A 131 -8.69 1.45 -9.83
C GLU A 131 -9.01 -0.06 -9.87
N ALA A 132 -7.99 -0.91 -9.88
CA ALA A 132 -8.16 -2.36 -9.84
C ALA A 132 -8.86 -2.81 -8.55
N LYS A 133 -8.46 -2.27 -7.40
CA LYS A 133 -9.09 -2.55 -6.10
C LYS A 133 -10.57 -2.15 -6.09
N VAL A 134 -10.90 -0.96 -6.59
CA VAL A 134 -12.29 -0.50 -6.65
C VAL A 134 -13.12 -1.43 -7.55
N ALA A 135 -12.60 -1.78 -8.72
CA ALA A 135 -13.30 -2.69 -9.63
C ALA A 135 -13.59 -4.05 -9.00
N ARG A 136 -12.64 -4.59 -8.26
CA ARG A 136 -12.78 -5.93 -7.62
C ARG A 136 -13.57 -5.91 -6.32
N SER A 137 -13.62 -4.78 -5.62
CA SER A 137 -14.47 -4.64 -4.43
C SER A 137 -15.96 -4.80 -4.74
N GLY A 138 -16.36 -4.56 -5.99
CA GLY A 138 -17.77 -4.51 -6.38
C GLY A 138 -18.51 -3.29 -5.85
N LEU A 139 -17.80 -2.32 -5.26
CA LEU A 139 -18.38 -1.13 -4.67
C LEU A 139 -18.37 0.08 -5.61
N GLY A 140 -17.69 -0.01 -6.76
CA GLY A 140 -17.50 1.12 -7.68
C GLY A 140 -18.80 1.74 -8.18
N ASP A 141 -19.84 0.95 -8.34
CA ASP A 141 -21.17 1.39 -8.76
C ASP A 141 -21.90 2.28 -7.75
N LEU A 142 -21.48 2.25 -6.48
CA LEU A 142 -22.07 3.03 -5.40
C LEU A 142 -21.53 4.46 -5.33
N PHE A 143 -20.36 4.72 -5.94
CA PHE A 143 -19.70 6.03 -5.91
C PHE A 143 -19.96 6.81 -7.19
N GLN A 144 -20.36 8.06 -7.05
CA GLN A 144 -20.52 8.97 -8.18
C GLN A 144 -19.19 9.40 -8.77
N ARG A 145 -18.16 9.46 -7.92
CA ARG A 145 -16.82 9.88 -8.31
C ARG A 145 -15.80 9.13 -7.47
N ILE A 146 -14.69 8.77 -8.11
CA ILE A 146 -13.54 8.12 -7.49
C ILE A 146 -12.34 9.03 -7.67
N GLU A 147 -11.77 9.51 -6.56
CA GLU A 147 -10.58 10.34 -6.55
C GLU A 147 -9.41 9.54 -5.97
N ILE A 148 -8.41 9.34 -6.78
CA ILE A 148 -7.16 8.68 -6.37
C ILE A 148 -6.09 9.76 -6.31
N VAL A 149 -5.56 10.00 -5.11
CA VAL A 149 -4.64 11.09 -4.84
C VAL A 149 -3.31 10.55 -4.31
N SER A 150 -2.23 11.30 -4.53
CA SER A 150 -0.92 10.93 -3.99
C SER A 150 -0.83 11.21 -2.49
N GLU A 151 -1.52 12.23 -2.00
CA GLU A 151 -1.55 12.62 -0.59
C GLU A 151 -2.92 13.19 -0.21
N LYS A 152 -3.30 12.99 1.04
CA LYS A 152 -4.49 13.60 1.65
C LYS A 152 -4.05 14.67 2.63
N SER A 153 -4.56 15.85 2.43
CA SER A 153 -4.34 16.96 3.36
C SER A 153 -5.26 16.87 4.58
#